data_49fb3462c93d72bb6a112d4ab62ccd02
#
_entry.id   49fb3462c93d72bb6a112d4ab62ccd02
#
_cell.length_a   1.000
_cell.length_b   1.000
_cell.length_c   1.000
_cell.angle_alpha   90.00
_cell.angle_beta   90.00
_cell.angle_gamma   90.00
#
_symmetry.space_group_name_H-M   'P 1'
#
loop_
_entity.id
_entity.type
_entity.pdbx_description
1 polymer ?
#
loop_
_entity_poly.entity_id
_entity_poly.type
_entity_poly.pdbx_seq_one_letter_code
_entity_poly.pdbx_strand_id
1 'polypeptide(L)'
;MKIINRKQFLDLPKDTLFSKFQPNVFGVLSIKGDTLYNGDEAIDFFLTDVADPVDCSSSDDLDRKLDIAVKLGSSLDTNYNIEGRDGCYDDNELFAIYERQDVLKLINRLSDCVKTDYKITDRGIETLCKPGPLGLVEVEAVNNGTT
;
A
#
# COMPACT_ATOMS: atom_id res chain seq x y z
N MET A 1 7.03 14.50 5.91
CA MET A 1 5.57 14.29 5.76
C MET A 1 4.87 15.63 5.86
N LYS A 2 3.88 15.89 5.00
CA LYS A 2 3.08 17.14 4.97
C LYS A 2 1.60 16.84 4.94
N ILE A 3 0.80 17.69 5.56
CA ILE A 3 -0.66 17.65 5.45
C ILE A 3 -1.09 18.68 4.41
N ILE A 4 -1.88 18.27 3.43
CA ILE A 4 -2.38 19.11 2.35
C ILE A 4 -3.89 18.91 2.14
N ASN A 5 -4.53 19.84 1.46
CA ASN A 5 -5.95 19.74 1.11
C ASN A 5 -6.17 18.90 -0.17
N ARG A 6 -7.43 18.57 -0.45
CA ARG A 6 -7.83 17.75 -1.60
C ARG A 6 -7.35 18.35 -2.93
N LYS A 7 -7.51 19.65 -3.14
CA LYS A 7 -7.09 20.29 -4.39
C LYS A 7 -5.59 20.11 -4.65
N GLN A 8 -4.76 20.37 -3.65
CA GLN A 8 -3.31 20.17 -3.75
C GLN A 8 -2.96 18.68 -3.95
N PHE A 9 -3.72 17.78 -3.34
CA PHE A 9 -3.51 16.34 -3.48
C PHE A 9 -3.79 15.84 -4.90
N LEU A 10 -4.87 16.31 -5.53
CA LEU A 10 -5.23 15.92 -6.89
C LEU A 10 -4.15 16.33 -7.92
N ASP A 11 -3.41 17.41 -7.66
CA ASP A 11 -2.30 17.86 -8.51
C ASP A 11 -1.01 17.03 -8.35
N LEU A 12 -0.93 16.16 -7.33
CA LEU A 12 0.25 15.32 -7.13
C LEU A 12 0.31 14.20 -8.18
N PRO A 13 1.52 13.78 -8.57
CA PRO A 13 1.70 12.67 -9.51
C PRO A 13 1.20 11.35 -8.92
N LYS A 14 0.95 10.38 -9.78
CA LYS A 14 0.78 8.99 -9.36
C LYS A 14 2.02 8.48 -8.66
N ASP A 15 1.90 7.35 -7.98
CA ASP A 15 2.94 6.75 -7.13
C ASP A 15 3.31 7.62 -5.92
N THR A 16 2.42 8.52 -5.51
CA THR A 16 2.56 9.28 -4.27
C THR A 16 2.02 8.46 -3.09
N LEU A 17 2.87 8.20 -2.09
CA LEU A 17 2.47 7.53 -0.86
C LEU A 17 1.75 8.51 0.06
N PHE A 18 0.58 8.13 0.55
CA PHE A 18 -0.27 9.01 1.36
C PHE A 18 -1.14 8.22 2.34
N SER A 19 -1.76 8.95 3.27
CA SER A 19 -2.91 8.51 4.07
C SER A 19 -3.96 9.62 4.08
N LYS A 20 -5.24 9.29 4.07
CA LYS A 20 -6.28 10.26 4.41
C LYS A 20 -6.06 10.72 5.84
N PHE A 21 -6.26 11.99 6.11
CA PHE A 21 -5.99 12.59 7.41
C PHE A 21 -7.23 13.27 7.97
N GLN A 22 -7.60 12.89 9.18
CA GLN A 22 -8.55 13.63 10.02
C GLN A 22 -7.78 14.15 11.24
N PRO A 23 -8.24 15.20 11.91
CA PRO A 23 -7.56 15.69 13.08
C PRO A 23 -7.22 14.56 14.06
N ASN A 24 -5.92 14.34 14.27
CA ASN A 24 -5.33 13.30 15.12
C ASN A 24 -5.48 11.84 14.65
N VAL A 25 -5.96 11.60 13.41
CA VAL A 25 -6.12 10.23 12.89
C VAL A 25 -5.55 10.13 11.48
N PHE A 26 -4.69 9.13 11.27
CA PHE A 26 -4.25 8.72 9.95
C PHE A 26 -5.12 7.56 9.47
N GLY A 27 -5.60 7.66 8.24
CA GLY A 27 -6.27 6.55 7.56
C GLY A 27 -5.29 5.47 7.08
N VAL A 28 -5.78 4.57 6.25
CA VAL A 28 -4.97 3.52 5.64
C VAL A 28 -3.84 4.12 4.81
N LEU A 29 -2.68 3.48 4.82
CA LEU A 29 -1.56 3.84 3.96
C LEU A 29 -1.85 3.38 2.54
N SER A 30 -1.83 4.32 1.59
CA SER A 30 -2.24 4.07 0.22
C SER A 30 -1.27 4.72 -0.77
N ILE A 31 -1.25 4.23 -2.00
CA ILE A 31 -0.49 4.79 -3.11
C ILE A 31 -1.48 5.42 -4.09
N LYS A 32 -1.27 6.69 -4.43
CA LYS A 32 -2.07 7.41 -5.42
C LYS A 32 -1.84 6.84 -6.82
N GLY A 33 -2.90 6.51 -7.51
CA GLY A 33 -2.94 6.23 -8.94
C GLY A 33 -3.17 7.48 -9.79
N ASP A 34 -3.75 7.29 -10.96
CA ASP A 34 -4.06 8.39 -11.88
C ASP A 34 -5.18 9.29 -11.33
N THR A 35 -5.07 10.59 -11.62
CA THR A 35 -6.13 11.57 -11.32
C THR A 35 -7.20 11.50 -12.40
N LEU A 36 -8.46 11.53 -12.01
CA LEU A 36 -9.61 11.58 -12.89
C LEU A 36 -10.06 13.01 -13.10
N TYR A 37 -10.37 13.35 -14.35
CA TYR A 37 -10.77 14.69 -14.75
C TYR A 37 -12.19 14.70 -15.33
N ASN A 38 -12.89 15.81 -15.11
CA ASN A 38 -14.10 16.19 -15.83
C ASN A 38 -13.79 17.48 -16.62
N GLY A 39 -13.54 17.35 -17.92
CA GLY A 39 -12.92 18.42 -18.70
C GLY A 39 -11.51 18.72 -18.16
N ASP A 40 -11.27 19.97 -17.78
CA ASP A 40 -9.99 20.42 -17.20
C ASP A 40 -9.96 20.35 -15.66
N GLU A 41 -11.04 19.98 -15.02
CA GLU A 41 -11.17 19.91 -13.57
C GLU A 41 -10.81 18.53 -13.03
N ALA A 42 -9.81 18.47 -12.13
CA ALA A 42 -9.47 17.25 -11.39
C ALA A 42 -10.55 16.98 -10.33
N ILE A 43 -11.24 15.85 -10.43
CA ILE A 43 -12.40 15.55 -9.59
C ILE A 43 -12.17 14.37 -8.63
N ASP A 44 -11.34 13.39 -9.01
CA ASP A 44 -11.18 12.16 -8.26
C ASP A 44 -9.84 11.48 -8.60
N PHE A 45 -9.54 10.35 -8.01
CA PHE A 45 -8.30 9.63 -8.25
C PHE A 45 -8.45 8.12 -8.00
N PHE A 46 -7.56 7.34 -8.58
CA PHE A 46 -7.36 5.94 -8.22
C PHE A 46 -6.37 5.82 -7.07
N LEU A 47 -6.47 4.72 -6.32
CA LEU A 47 -5.55 4.40 -5.23
C LEU A 47 -5.38 2.89 -5.08
N THR A 48 -4.26 2.49 -4.49
CA THR A 48 -4.00 1.13 -4.03
C THR A 48 -3.72 1.15 -2.54
N ASP A 49 -4.45 0.38 -1.76
CA ASP A 49 -4.20 0.26 -0.33
C ASP A 49 -3.00 -0.65 -0.06
N VAL A 50 -2.04 -0.15 0.72
CA VAL A 50 -0.83 -0.91 1.07
C VAL A 50 -1.09 -1.90 2.19
N ALA A 51 -2.06 -1.60 3.06
CA ALA A 51 -2.36 -2.41 4.23
C ALA A 51 -3.33 -3.57 3.97
N ASP A 52 -4.03 -3.55 2.83
CA ASP A 52 -5.07 -4.53 2.48
C ASP A 52 -4.94 -4.98 1.01
N PRO A 53 -3.80 -5.56 0.63
CA PRO A 53 -3.51 -5.91 -0.75
C PRO A 53 -4.00 -7.32 -1.13
N VAL A 54 -5.14 -7.78 -0.62
CA VAL A 54 -5.66 -9.11 -0.97
C VAL A 54 -6.01 -9.16 -2.45
N ASP A 55 -5.41 -10.12 -3.17
CA ASP A 55 -5.73 -10.34 -4.58
C ASP A 55 -7.17 -10.85 -4.73
N CYS A 56 -8.06 -9.98 -5.21
CA CYS A 56 -9.47 -10.29 -5.39
C CYS A 56 -10.04 -9.61 -6.64
N SER A 57 -11.05 -10.23 -7.24
CA SER A 57 -11.70 -9.74 -8.46
C SER A 57 -12.93 -8.87 -8.19
N SER A 58 -13.46 -8.91 -6.97
CA SER A 58 -14.65 -8.16 -6.54
C SER A 58 -14.75 -8.16 -5.01
N SER A 59 -15.63 -7.32 -4.45
CA SER A 59 -15.94 -7.32 -3.02
C SER A 59 -16.47 -8.67 -2.53
N ASP A 60 -17.32 -9.32 -3.31
CA ASP A 60 -17.86 -10.65 -2.94
C ASP A 60 -16.76 -11.73 -2.94
N ASP A 61 -15.77 -11.61 -3.87
CA ASP A 61 -14.62 -12.51 -3.90
C ASP A 61 -13.70 -12.26 -2.69
N LEU A 62 -13.51 -11.01 -2.30
CA LEU A 62 -12.77 -10.63 -1.10
C LEU A 62 -13.43 -11.23 0.15
N ASP A 63 -14.72 -11.00 0.35
CA ASP A 63 -15.46 -11.51 1.52
C ASP A 63 -15.37 -13.03 1.61
N ARG A 64 -15.54 -13.72 0.47
CA ARG A 64 -15.41 -15.19 0.40
C ARG A 64 -14.00 -15.67 0.75
N LYS A 65 -12.95 -15.02 0.24
CA LYS A 65 -11.56 -15.38 0.52
C LYS A 65 -11.21 -15.17 1.99
N LEU A 66 -11.63 -14.03 2.57
CA LEU A 66 -11.44 -13.73 3.98
C LEU A 66 -12.15 -14.76 4.88
N ASP A 67 -13.40 -15.10 4.58
CA ASP A 67 -14.16 -16.10 5.34
C ASP A 67 -13.50 -17.50 5.32
N ILE A 68 -12.99 -17.91 4.15
CA ILE A 68 -12.23 -19.17 4.02
C ILE A 68 -10.92 -19.10 4.80
N ALA A 69 -10.16 -18.00 4.70
CA ALA A 69 -8.90 -17.85 5.41
C ALA A 69 -9.09 -17.91 6.93
N VAL A 70 -10.14 -17.25 7.45
CA VAL A 70 -10.45 -17.27 8.88
C VAL A 70 -10.87 -18.66 9.34
N LYS A 71 -11.70 -19.38 8.56
CA LYS A 71 -12.25 -20.69 8.96
C LYS A 71 -11.24 -21.83 8.82
N LEU A 72 -10.38 -21.78 7.80
CA LEU A 72 -9.51 -22.91 7.44
C LEU A 72 -8.01 -22.60 7.63
N GLY A 73 -7.65 -21.36 8.03
CA GLY A 73 -6.25 -20.95 8.15
C GLY A 73 -5.51 -20.90 6.82
N SER A 74 -6.22 -20.76 5.68
CA SER A 74 -5.58 -20.67 4.37
C SER A 74 -4.86 -19.35 4.16
N SER A 75 -3.76 -19.37 3.41
CA SER A 75 -3.04 -18.18 2.98
C SER A 75 -3.88 -17.35 2.01
N LEU A 76 -3.69 -16.04 2.03
CA LEU A 76 -4.23 -15.09 1.06
C LEU A 76 -3.09 -14.62 0.16
N ASP A 77 -3.34 -14.58 -1.14
CA ASP A 77 -2.42 -13.97 -2.09
C ASP A 77 -2.54 -12.45 -2.01
N THR A 78 -1.42 -11.76 -2.18
CA THR A 78 -1.36 -10.30 -2.14
C THR A 78 -1.04 -9.73 -3.52
N ASN A 79 -1.68 -8.62 -3.86
CA ASN A 79 -1.45 -7.91 -5.12
C ASN A 79 -1.46 -6.40 -4.88
N TYR A 80 -0.30 -5.77 -4.91
CA TYR A 80 -0.13 -4.33 -4.69
C TYR A 80 -0.38 -3.48 -5.96
N ASN A 81 -0.93 -4.08 -7.03
CA ASN A 81 -1.27 -3.39 -8.27
C ASN A 81 -2.80 -3.29 -8.48
N ILE A 82 -3.60 -3.64 -7.49
CA ILE A 82 -5.05 -3.47 -7.55
C ILE A 82 -5.38 -2.01 -7.25
N GLU A 83 -5.95 -1.33 -8.22
CA GLU A 83 -6.41 0.04 -8.07
C GLU A 83 -7.92 0.09 -7.83
N GLY A 84 -8.33 0.78 -6.77
CA GLY A 84 -9.70 1.18 -6.51
C GLY A 84 -9.89 2.67 -6.79
N ARG A 85 -11.11 3.09 -7.06
CA ARG A 85 -11.47 4.50 -7.15
C ARG A 85 -11.80 5.03 -5.76
N ASP A 86 -11.33 6.25 -5.42
CA ASP A 86 -11.64 6.89 -4.14
C ASP A 86 -13.15 7.13 -3.97
N GLY A 87 -13.78 7.75 -4.96
CA GLY A 87 -15.22 8.00 -4.97
C GLY A 87 -15.71 8.96 -3.89
N CYS A 88 -14.80 9.56 -3.12
CA CYS A 88 -15.12 10.58 -2.12
C CYS A 88 -14.95 11.96 -2.71
N TYR A 89 -15.97 12.80 -2.59
CA TYR A 89 -16.00 14.14 -3.18
C TYR A 89 -16.05 15.24 -2.09
N ASP A 90 -15.45 14.97 -0.93
CA ASP A 90 -15.37 15.96 0.16
C ASP A 90 -14.20 16.92 -0.07
N ASP A 91 -14.50 18.15 -0.43
CA ASP A 91 -13.51 19.22 -0.67
C ASP A 91 -12.70 19.58 0.59
N ASN A 92 -13.20 19.25 1.78
CA ASN A 92 -12.53 19.51 3.05
C ASN A 92 -11.58 18.37 3.45
N GLU A 93 -11.52 17.31 2.67
CA GLU A 93 -10.65 16.17 2.95
C GLU A 93 -9.18 16.59 2.98
N LEU A 94 -8.45 16.07 3.96
CA LEU A 94 -7.03 16.30 4.14
C LEU A 94 -6.24 15.02 3.88
N PHE A 95 -5.01 15.19 3.40
CA PHE A 95 -4.10 14.10 3.07
C PHE A 95 -2.74 14.32 3.70
N ALA A 96 -2.25 13.30 4.38
CA ALA A 96 -0.87 13.23 4.86
C ALA A 96 0.01 12.62 3.76
N ILE A 97 0.93 13.40 3.23
CA ILE A 97 1.82 13.01 2.14
C ILE A 97 3.17 12.58 2.71
N TYR A 98 3.61 11.38 2.35
CA TYR A 98 4.93 10.89 2.68
C TYR A 98 5.91 11.32 1.61
N GLU A 99 6.78 12.26 1.95
CA GLU A 99 7.80 12.77 1.04
C GLU A 99 8.89 11.70 0.84
N ARG A 100 9.72 11.85 -0.19
CA ARG A 100 10.74 10.86 -0.55
C ARG A 100 11.55 10.36 0.66
N GLN A 101 11.95 11.25 1.58
CA GLN A 101 12.73 10.85 2.76
C GLN A 101 11.91 9.98 3.73
N ASP A 102 10.61 10.21 3.84
CA ASP A 102 9.73 9.39 4.66
C ASP A 102 9.57 8.00 4.05
N VAL A 103 9.39 7.94 2.72
CA VAL A 103 9.32 6.68 1.98
C VAL A 103 10.62 5.87 2.13
N LEU A 104 11.79 6.50 2.01
CA LEU A 104 13.08 5.83 2.20
C LEU A 104 13.24 5.28 3.62
N LYS A 105 12.80 6.02 4.64
CA LYS A 105 12.78 5.51 6.02
C LYS A 105 11.88 4.30 6.18
N LEU A 106 10.70 4.32 5.55
CA LEU A 106 9.77 3.19 5.56
C LEU A 106 10.38 1.97 4.87
N ILE A 107 10.96 2.13 3.67
CA ILE A 107 11.64 1.06 2.94
C ILE A 107 12.75 0.45 3.80
N ASN A 108 13.60 1.27 4.42
CA ASN A 108 14.66 0.80 5.29
C ASN A 108 14.10 0.00 6.48
N ARG A 109 12.99 0.47 7.07
CA ARG A 109 12.35 -0.26 8.18
C ARG A 109 11.71 -1.57 7.71
N LEU A 110 11.07 -1.58 6.54
CA LEU A 110 10.48 -2.79 5.96
C LEU A 110 11.55 -3.81 5.54
N SER A 111 12.72 -3.35 5.09
CA SER A 111 13.83 -4.23 4.75
C SER A 111 14.32 -5.05 5.95
N ASP A 112 14.18 -4.54 7.16
CA ASP A 112 14.48 -5.31 8.38
C ASP A 112 13.48 -6.45 8.60
N CYS A 113 12.23 -6.28 8.18
CA CYS A 113 11.21 -7.33 8.26
C CYS A 113 11.55 -8.51 7.33
N VAL A 114 12.14 -8.23 6.16
CA VAL A 114 12.56 -9.29 5.21
C VAL A 114 13.73 -10.11 5.74
N LYS A 115 14.56 -9.55 6.62
CA LYS A 115 15.70 -10.25 7.24
C LYS A 115 15.24 -11.29 8.28
N THR A 116 14.01 -11.20 8.75
CA THR A 116 13.43 -12.15 9.70
C THR A 116 12.56 -13.12 8.90
N ASP A 117 13.13 -14.31 8.64
CA ASP A 117 12.40 -15.36 7.93
C ASP A 117 11.70 -16.27 8.94
N TYR A 118 10.41 -16.44 8.78
CA TYR A 118 9.60 -17.32 9.63
C TYR A 118 8.46 -17.94 8.82
N LYS A 119 8.02 -19.10 9.25
CA LYS A 119 6.86 -19.80 8.69
C LYS A 119 5.81 -20.00 9.77
N ILE A 120 4.58 -19.65 9.44
CA ILE A 120 3.43 -19.94 10.29
C ILE A 120 2.93 -21.34 9.91
N THR A 121 2.86 -22.23 10.89
CA THR A 121 2.40 -23.61 10.74
C THR A 121 1.27 -23.89 11.72
N ASP A 122 0.55 -24.99 11.55
CA ASP A 122 -0.50 -25.43 12.49
C ASP A 122 0.05 -25.71 13.92
N ARG A 123 1.36 -25.85 14.05
CA ARG A 123 2.07 -26.09 15.33
C ARG A 123 2.63 -24.81 15.96
N GLY A 124 2.51 -23.67 15.29
CA GLY A 124 3.06 -22.38 15.73
C GLY A 124 3.96 -21.71 14.71
N ILE A 125 4.89 -20.90 15.19
CA ILE A 125 5.82 -20.12 14.36
C ILE A 125 7.19 -20.77 14.38
N GLU A 126 7.72 -21.12 13.21
CA GLU A 126 9.07 -21.64 13.03
C GLU A 126 9.94 -20.52 12.43
N THR A 127 11.01 -20.12 13.13
CA THR A 127 12.00 -19.17 12.59
C THR A 127 12.97 -19.93 11.69
N LEU A 128 13.00 -19.60 10.41
CA LEU A 128 13.79 -20.28 9.39
C LEU A 128 15.22 -19.77 9.29
N CYS A 129 15.47 -18.53 9.72
CA CYS A 129 16.81 -17.93 9.74
C CYS A 129 17.08 -17.19 11.03
N LYS A 130 18.27 -17.36 11.60
CA LYS A 130 18.83 -16.41 12.56
C LYS A 130 19.31 -15.18 11.78
N PRO A 131 19.06 -13.97 12.24
CA PRO A 131 19.57 -12.78 11.57
C PRO A 131 21.11 -12.87 11.50
N GLY A 132 21.63 -13.04 10.29
CA GLY A 132 23.07 -12.91 10.03
C GLY A 132 23.49 -11.43 10.12
N PRO A 133 24.76 -11.12 10.30
CA PRO A 133 25.24 -9.75 10.28
C PRO A 133 24.93 -9.11 8.94
N LEU A 134 24.43 -7.88 8.98
CA LEU A 134 23.94 -7.02 7.93
C LEU A 134 24.75 -7.11 6.61
N GLY A 135 24.24 -7.83 5.64
CA GLY A 135 24.59 -7.67 4.24
C GLY A 135 23.54 -6.74 3.58
N LEU A 136 24.00 -5.71 2.92
CA LEU A 136 23.16 -4.83 2.10
C LEU A 136 22.46 -5.69 1.04
N VAL A 137 21.13 -5.74 1.07
CA VAL A 137 20.36 -6.27 -0.04
C VAL A 137 20.42 -5.20 -1.14
N GLU A 138 21.25 -5.43 -2.15
CA GLU A 138 21.15 -4.68 -3.40
C GLU A 138 19.79 -5.01 -4.01
N VAL A 139 18.93 -4.00 -4.09
CA VAL A 139 17.70 -4.08 -4.86
C VAL A 139 18.13 -4.10 -6.33
N GLU A 140 18.22 -5.28 -6.92
CA GLU A 140 18.39 -5.40 -8.37
C GLU A 140 17.22 -4.70 -9.05
N ALA A 141 17.53 -3.62 -9.76
CA ALA A 141 16.57 -2.95 -10.62
C ALA A 141 16.10 -3.96 -11.68
N VAL A 142 14.82 -4.34 -11.63
CA VAL A 142 14.19 -5.12 -12.68
C VAL A 142 14.13 -4.23 -13.91
N ASN A 143 15.12 -4.38 -14.80
CA ASN A 143 15.09 -3.83 -16.15
C ASN A 143 14.03 -4.58 -16.96
N ASN A 144 12.84 -3.99 -17.07
CA ASN A 144 11.89 -4.39 -18.08
C ASN A 144 12.40 -3.92 -19.44
N GLY A 145 13.20 -4.79 -20.07
CA GLY A 145 13.61 -4.64 -21.46
C GLY A 145 12.40 -4.81 -22.37
N THR A 146 12.02 -3.72 -23.03
CA THR A 146 11.16 -3.69 -24.20
C THR A 146 11.93 -4.26 -25.39
N THR A 147 11.38 -5.26 -26.02
CA THR A 147 11.49 -5.54 -27.45
C THR A 147 10.13 -5.87 -28.00
#